data_d5f1631144d217cd7705481069b6c21a
#
_entry.id   d5f1631144d217cd7705481069b6c21a
#
_cell.length_a   1.000
_cell.length_b   1.000
_cell.length_c   1.000
_cell.angle_alpha   90.00
_cell.angle_beta   90.00
_cell.angle_gamma   90.00
#
_symmetry.space_group_name_H-M   'P 1'
#
loop_
_entity.id
_entity.type
_entity.pdbx_description
1 polymer ?
#
loop_
_entity_poly.entity_id
_entity_poly.type
_entity_poly.pdbx_seq_one_letter_code
_entity_poly.pdbx_strand_id
1 'polypeptide(L)'
;MTAQQIKTTPEPFETYLISQAFSVGDLVMTAGQAAITLDGELVGAGDFDAQAEQVFRNLSAVLEAAGSSLDKVIKVTIYLTDMANFPKIVALRE
;
A
#
# COMPACT_ATOMS: atom_id res chain seq x y z
N MET A 1 3.92 0.49 -25.38
CA MET A 1 4.18 0.89 -23.97
C MET A 1 4.36 -0.36 -23.15
N THR A 2 5.43 -0.44 -22.39
CA THR A 2 5.77 -1.64 -21.62
C THR A 2 5.54 -1.40 -20.13
N ALA A 3 4.84 -2.34 -19.48
CA ALA A 3 4.66 -2.30 -18.04
C ALA A 3 5.92 -2.77 -17.34
N GLN A 4 6.34 -2.08 -16.30
CA GLN A 4 7.48 -2.46 -15.48
C GLN A 4 7.01 -2.85 -14.10
N GLN A 5 7.45 -4.02 -13.64
CA GLN A 5 7.15 -4.48 -12.29
C GLN A 5 7.98 -3.70 -11.28
N ILE A 6 7.33 -3.26 -10.20
CA ILE A 6 7.95 -2.53 -9.11
C ILE A 6 8.05 -3.45 -7.90
N LYS A 7 9.22 -3.45 -7.27
CA LYS A 7 9.46 -4.26 -6.07
C LYS A 7 10.18 -3.45 -5.01
N THR A 8 9.82 -3.66 -3.75
CA THR A 8 10.63 -3.21 -2.62
C THR A 8 11.63 -4.31 -2.23
N THR A 9 12.55 -4.00 -1.34
CA THR A 9 13.50 -4.97 -0.79
C THR A 9 13.44 -4.89 0.74
N PRO A 10 12.94 -5.92 1.44
CA PRO A 10 12.34 -7.16 0.92
C PRO A 10 10.97 -6.95 0.26
N GLU A 11 10.51 -7.95 -0.47
CA GLU A 11 9.26 -7.93 -1.20
C GLU A 11 8.26 -8.90 -0.55
N PRO A 12 7.22 -8.40 0.15
CA PRO A 12 6.36 -9.25 0.98
C PRO A 12 5.38 -10.12 0.17
N PHE A 13 5.14 -9.79 -1.10
CA PHE A 13 4.15 -10.49 -1.91
C PHE A 13 4.72 -11.59 -2.78
N GLU A 14 6.03 -11.78 -2.75
CA GLU A 14 6.69 -12.76 -3.63
C GLU A 14 6.17 -14.17 -3.41
N THR A 15 5.97 -14.55 -2.14
CA THR A 15 5.46 -15.89 -1.80
C THR A 15 4.03 -16.12 -2.25
N TYR A 16 3.26 -15.07 -2.48
CA TYR A 16 1.88 -15.14 -2.94
C TYR A 16 1.76 -15.01 -4.45
N LEU A 17 2.86 -14.87 -5.15
CA LEU A 17 2.89 -14.66 -6.61
C LEU A 17 2.09 -13.43 -7.04
N ILE A 18 2.10 -12.40 -6.20
CA ILE A 18 1.43 -11.13 -6.46
C ILE A 18 2.50 -10.06 -6.64
N SER A 19 2.41 -9.29 -7.72
CA SER A 19 3.29 -8.14 -7.91
C SER A 19 2.82 -6.97 -7.06
N GLN A 20 3.76 -6.23 -6.46
CA GLN A 20 3.43 -5.07 -5.64
C GLN A 20 2.85 -3.92 -6.45
N ALA A 21 3.41 -3.67 -7.63
CA ALA A 21 2.96 -2.58 -8.49
C ALA A 21 3.55 -2.74 -9.88
N PHE A 22 2.95 -2.03 -10.83
CA PHE A 22 3.50 -1.86 -12.18
C PHE A 22 3.47 -0.40 -12.56
N SER A 23 4.49 0.07 -13.26
CA SER A 23 4.46 1.37 -13.89
C SER A 23 4.21 1.20 -15.39
N VAL A 24 3.32 2.03 -15.95
CA VAL A 24 3.00 2.04 -17.37
C VAL A 24 2.99 3.50 -17.82
N GLY A 25 4.00 3.91 -18.59
CA GLY A 25 4.17 5.32 -18.93
C GLY A 25 4.31 6.15 -17.65
N ASP A 26 3.43 7.12 -17.47
CA ASP A 26 3.42 8.01 -16.31
C ASP A 26 2.51 7.52 -15.17
N LEU A 27 1.89 6.36 -15.33
CA LEU A 27 0.99 5.81 -14.32
C LEU A 27 1.68 4.73 -13.51
N VAL A 28 1.38 4.70 -12.21
CA VAL A 28 1.76 3.61 -11.32
C VAL A 28 0.48 3.02 -10.73
N MET A 29 0.33 1.71 -10.85
CA MET A 29 -0.81 0.98 -10.29
C MET A 29 -0.30 -0.01 -9.27
N THR A 30 -0.77 0.08 -8.03
CA THR A 30 -0.34 -0.82 -6.97
C THR A 30 -1.36 -1.95 -6.75
N ALA A 31 -0.86 -3.07 -6.24
CA ALA A 31 -1.74 -4.08 -5.67
C ALA A 31 -2.32 -3.57 -4.35
N GLY A 32 -3.28 -4.29 -3.78
CA GLY A 32 -3.80 -3.98 -2.46
C GLY A 32 -2.70 -4.07 -1.40
N GLN A 33 -2.72 -3.14 -0.45
CA GLN A 33 -1.79 -3.13 0.66
C GLN A 33 -2.52 -3.54 1.93
N ALA A 34 -1.89 -4.38 2.73
CA ALA A 34 -2.42 -4.84 4.00
C ALA A 34 -1.43 -4.52 5.12
N ALA A 35 -1.86 -4.71 6.36
CA ALA A 35 -1.04 -4.38 7.53
C ALA A 35 -0.02 -5.48 7.81
N ILE A 36 0.92 -5.65 6.88
CA ILE A 36 2.05 -6.56 7.05
C ILE A 36 3.35 -5.79 6.84
N THR A 37 4.41 -6.21 7.53
CA THR A 37 5.73 -5.62 7.31
C THR A 37 6.29 -6.11 5.98
N LEU A 38 7.40 -5.50 5.54
CA LEU A 38 8.10 -5.97 4.33
C LEU A 38 8.65 -7.39 4.52
N ASP A 39 8.82 -7.84 5.77
CA ASP A 39 9.21 -9.22 6.08
C ASP A 39 8.03 -10.19 6.10
N GLY A 40 6.80 -9.69 5.89
CA GLY A 40 5.61 -10.52 5.83
C GLY A 40 4.93 -10.77 7.18
N GLU A 41 5.27 -10.05 8.23
CA GLU A 41 4.67 -10.20 9.55
C GLU A 41 3.42 -9.34 9.70
N LEU A 42 2.36 -9.90 10.31
CA LEU A 42 1.14 -9.14 10.60
C LEU A 42 1.41 -8.08 11.67
N VAL A 43 0.79 -6.91 11.49
CA VAL A 43 0.92 -5.77 12.41
C VAL A 43 -0.45 -5.36 12.90
N GLY A 44 -0.56 -5.10 14.21
CA GLY A 44 -1.73 -4.45 14.79
C GLY A 44 -2.99 -5.27 14.76
N ALA A 45 -2.93 -6.58 15.03
CA ALA A 45 -4.12 -7.42 15.14
C ALA A 45 -5.08 -6.79 16.17
N GLY A 46 -6.31 -6.47 15.73
CA GLY A 46 -7.29 -5.82 16.60
C GLY A 46 -7.05 -4.33 16.85
N ASP A 47 -6.03 -3.73 16.23
CA ASP A 47 -5.69 -2.31 16.40
C ASP A 47 -5.76 -1.60 15.06
N PHE A 48 -6.88 -0.90 14.82
CA PHE A 48 -7.11 -0.23 13.54
C PHE A 48 -6.03 0.81 13.24
N ASP A 49 -5.65 1.63 14.23
CA ASP A 49 -4.70 2.72 13.99
C ASP A 49 -3.33 2.17 13.59
N ALA A 50 -2.87 1.11 14.24
CA ALA A 50 -1.61 0.47 13.88
C ALA A 50 -1.67 -0.17 12.50
N GLN A 51 -2.78 -0.80 12.16
CA GLN A 51 -2.98 -1.39 10.83
C GLN A 51 -2.97 -0.33 9.74
N ALA A 52 -3.72 0.75 9.94
CA ALA A 52 -3.81 1.83 8.96
C ALA A 52 -2.45 2.48 8.73
N GLU A 53 -1.71 2.74 9.81
CA GLU A 53 -0.37 3.32 9.68
C GLU A 53 0.55 2.42 8.88
N GLN A 54 0.52 1.12 9.12
CA GLN A 54 1.37 0.17 8.39
C GLN A 54 0.99 0.09 6.92
N VAL A 55 -0.31 0.12 6.60
CA VAL A 55 -0.78 0.11 5.22
C VAL A 55 -0.26 1.34 4.45
N PHE A 56 -0.38 2.53 5.04
CA PHE A 56 0.12 3.74 4.39
C PHE A 56 1.65 3.75 4.28
N ARG A 57 2.34 3.19 5.26
CA ARG A 57 3.79 3.05 5.21
C ARG A 57 4.22 2.13 4.07
N ASN A 58 3.51 1.01 3.89
CA ASN A 58 3.77 0.07 2.79
C ASN A 58 3.47 0.72 1.44
N LEU A 59 2.36 1.43 1.34
CA LEU A 59 2.00 2.13 0.11
C LEU A 59 3.06 3.16 -0.26
N SER A 60 3.54 3.93 0.72
CA SER A 60 4.59 4.91 0.49
C SER A 60 5.87 4.24 -0.03
N ALA A 61 6.26 3.11 0.57
CA ALA A 61 7.46 2.38 0.15
C ALA A 61 7.36 1.91 -1.30
N VAL A 62 6.22 1.37 -1.70
CA VAL A 62 6.01 0.92 -3.08
C VAL A 62 6.01 2.09 -4.05
N LEU A 63 5.34 3.19 -3.71
CA LEU A 63 5.30 4.37 -4.56
C LEU A 63 6.69 4.98 -4.73
N GLU A 64 7.47 5.06 -3.66
CA GLU A 64 8.84 5.57 -3.74
C GLU A 64 9.74 4.67 -4.59
N ALA A 65 9.56 3.34 -4.50
CA ALA A 65 10.28 2.40 -5.35
C ALA A 65 9.94 2.60 -6.83
N ALA A 66 8.74 3.12 -7.11
CA ALA A 66 8.30 3.43 -8.47
C ALA A 66 8.69 4.84 -8.92
N GLY A 67 9.37 5.61 -8.07
CA GLY A 67 9.72 7.00 -8.36
C GLY A 67 8.61 8.00 -8.16
N SER A 68 7.59 7.63 -7.37
CA SER A 68 6.44 8.47 -7.08
C SER A 68 6.36 8.77 -5.57
N SER A 69 5.20 9.19 -5.08
CA SER A 69 5.00 9.52 -3.67
C SER A 69 3.51 9.58 -3.35
N LEU A 70 3.17 9.62 -2.06
CA LEU A 70 1.78 9.65 -1.61
C LEU A 70 1.02 10.89 -2.08
N ASP A 71 1.68 12.04 -2.20
CA ASP A 71 1.04 13.28 -2.63
C ASP A 71 0.66 13.28 -4.11
N LYS A 72 1.08 12.28 -4.87
CA LYS A 72 0.74 12.13 -6.29
C LYS A 72 -0.36 11.12 -6.54
N VAL A 73 -0.97 10.58 -5.49
CA VAL A 73 -2.08 9.62 -5.63
C VAL A 73 -3.31 10.34 -6.18
N ILE A 74 -3.89 9.78 -7.24
CA ILE A 74 -5.09 10.36 -7.87
C ILE A 74 -6.36 9.58 -7.56
N LYS A 75 -6.23 8.34 -7.12
CA LYS A 75 -7.37 7.52 -6.73
C LYS A 75 -6.92 6.46 -5.73
N VAL A 76 -7.73 6.24 -4.71
CA VAL A 76 -7.52 5.16 -3.74
C VAL A 76 -8.85 4.46 -3.46
N THR A 77 -8.78 3.15 -3.26
CA THR A 77 -9.90 2.34 -2.81
C THR A 77 -9.51 1.72 -1.47
N ILE A 78 -10.38 1.85 -0.48
CA ILE A 78 -10.10 1.36 0.87
C ILE A 78 -11.23 0.42 1.29
N TYR A 79 -10.86 -0.78 1.74
CA TYR A 79 -11.79 -1.76 2.26
C TYR A 79 -11.67 -1.80 3.77
N LEU A 80 -12.79 -1.61 4.45
CA LEU A 80 -12.88 -1.60 5.91
C LEU A 80 -13.80 -2.72 6.38
N THR A 81 -13.42 -3.37 7.47
CA THR A 81 -14.30 -4.37 8.12
C THR A 81 -15.33 -3.70 9.04
N ASP A 82 -15.06 -2.45 9.47
CA ASP A 82 -15.94 -1.68 10.33
C ASP A 82 -15.98 -0.23 9.83
N MET A 83 -17.12 0.20 9.30
CA MET A 83 -17.30 1.55 8.77
C MET A 83 -17.21 2.64 9.84
N ALA A 84 -17.29 2.28 11.12
CA ALA A 84 -17.09 3.25 12.21
C ALA A 84 -15.65 3.84 12.17
N ASN A 85 -14.72 3.17 11.52
CA ASN A 85 -13.34 3.65 11.35
C ASN A 85 -13.14 4.60 10.18
N PHE A 86 -14.18 4.86 9.39
CA PHE A 86 -14.08 5.75 8.22
C PHE A 86 -13.54 7.15 8.58
N PRO A 87 -14.02 7.82 9.64
CA PRO A 87 -13.47 9.13 10.00
C PRO A 87 -11.97 9.11 10.29
N LYS A 88 -11.45 8.01 10.82
CA LYS A 88 -10.02 7.87 11.09
C LYS A 88 -9.21 7.83 9.81
N ILE A 89 -9.75 7.19 8.77
CA ILE A 89 -9.11 7.16 7.45
C ILE A 89 -9.04 8.57 6.85
N VAL A 90 -10.11 9.35 6.99
CA VAL A 90 -10.12 10.72 6.51
C VAL A 90 -9.01 11.54 7.17
N ALA A 91 -8.83 11.40 8.48
CA ALA A 91 -7.80 12.10 9.22
C ALA A 91 -6.39 11.70 8.75
N LEU A 92 -6.16 10.42 8.46
CA LEU A 92 -4.86 9.93 8.01
C LEU A 92 -4.49 10.40 6.61
N ARG A 93 -5.48 10.74 5.80
CA ARG A 93 -5.24 11.17 4.42
C ARG A 93 -4.92 12.65 4.29
N GLU A 94 -5.05 13.40 5.35
CA GLU A 94 -4.66 14.82 5.38
C GLU A 94 -3.13 14.98 5.69
#